data_1e1f7f2b20266735f977501768773fa2
#
_entry.id   1e1f7f2b20266735f977501768773fa2
#
_cell.length_a   1.000
_cell.length_b   1.000
_cell.length_c   1.000
_cell.angle_alpha   90.00
_cell.angle_beta   90.00
_cell.angle_gamma   90.00
#
_symmetry.space_group_name_H-M   'P 1'
#
loop_
_entity.id
_entity.type
_entity.pdbx_description
1 polymer ?
#
loop_
_entity_poly.entity_id
_entity_poly.type
_entity_poly.pdbx_seq_one_letter_code
_entity_poly.pdbx_strand_id
1 'polypeptide(L)'
;MEMFLGILKAAGMVGGVGLFIGLFLGIAAIKFRVKVDEKEEAVLGLLPGNNCGGCGYAGCSGLAAAIAKGKAAVNACPVGGQPVADKIAQVMGVEAESGAKQVAFVKCQGDCEKTKLDYEYTGIEDCRMLAFVPGGGPKTCNYGCLGFGSCVKVCPFDAIHVENGVAVVDKEKCKACGKCIAVCPKHLIELVPYDSKYMVVCSSADKGPVTMKGCSVGCIGCGLCVKACPQGAVKVDNFHAVIDQEKCIGCGACAAKCPKDAIVES
;
A
#
# COMPACT_ATOMS: atom_id res chain seq x y z
N MET A 1 70.50 -18.27 16.93
CA MET A 1 70.60 -17.18 15.95
C MET A 1 69.64 -17.36 14.81
N GLU A 2 69.46 -18.58 14.28
CA GLU A 2 68.52 -18.85 13.14
C GLU A 2 67.06 -18.66 13.46
N MET A 3 66.56 -19.00 14.65
CA MET A 3 65.21 -18.86 15.08
C MET A 3 64.77 -17.38 15.15
N PHE A 4 65.63 -16.50 15.62
CA PHE A 4 65.44 -15.07 15.69
C PHE A 4 65.32 -14.44 14.30
N LEU A 5 66.13 -14.87 13.37
CA LEU A 5 66.12 -14.43 11.98
C LEU A 5 64.85 -14.90 11.24
N GLY A 6 64.34 -16.09 11.59
CA GLY A 6 63.07 -16.61 11.08
C GLY A 6 61.86 -15.77 11.56
N ILE A 7 61.84 -15.40 12.84
CA ILE A 7 60.77 -14.54 13.41
C ILE A 7 60.81 -13.16 12.76
N LEU A 8 61.99 -12.58 12.56
CA LEU A 8 62.12 -11.27 11.92
C LEU A 8 61.64 -11.29 10.45
N LYS A 9 61.94 -12.34 9.70
CA LYS A 9 61.44 -12.51 8.32
C LYS A 9 59.92 -12.67 8.26
N ALA A 10 59.34 -13.47 9.15
CA ALA A 10 57.91 -13.66 9.24
C ALA A 10 57.19 -12.35 9.62
N ALA A 11 57.70 -11.64 10.62
CA ALA A 11 57.16 -10.33 11.03
C ALA A 11 57.24 -9.30 9.89
N GLY A 12 58.37 -9.28 9.16
CA GLY A 12 58.53 -8.40 8.00
C GLY A 12 57.59 -8.71 6.86
N MET A 13 57.32 -10.00 6.57
CA MET A 13 56.34 -10.40 5.55
C MET A 13 54.91 -10.01 5.94
N VAL A 14 54.49 -10.34 7.17
CA VAL A 14 53.13 -9.99 7.66
C VAL A 14 52.96 -8.47 7.72
N GLY A 15 53.95 -7.74 8.23
CA GLY A 15 53.92 -6.29 8.27
C GLY A 15 53.87 -5.66 6.88
N GLY A 16 54.66 -6.17 5.93
CA GLY A 16 54.66 -5.72 4.53
C GLY A 16 53.32 -5.93 3.81
N VAL A 17 52.72 -7.11 4.00
CA VAL A 17 51.39 -7.41 3.44
C VAL A 17 50.31 -6.51 4.08
N GLY A 18 50.36 -6.32 5.41
CA GLY A 18 49.44 -5.44 6.12
C GLY A 18 49.50 -4.00 5.65
N LEU A 19 50.76 -3.49 5.45
CA LEU A 19 51.01 -2.14 4.97
C LEU A 19 50.52 -1.96 3.52
N PHE A 20 50.75 -2.94 2.65
CA PHE A 20 50.28 -2.94 1.27
C PHE A 20 48.74 -2.94 1.19
N ILE A 21 48.06 -3.80 1.95
CA ILE A 21 46.59 -3.85 1.99
C ILE A 21 46.03 -2.57 2.56
N GLY A 22 46.61 -2.04 3.64
CA GLY A 22 46.15 -0.77 4.25
C GLY A 22 46.27 0.42 3.30
N LEU A 23 47.40 0.52 2.59
CA LEU A 23 47.66 1.56 1.60
C LEU A 23 46.68 1.44 0.40
N PHE A 24 46.47 0.22 -0.10
CA PHE A 24 45.56 -0.06 -1.19
C PHE A 24 44.11 0.29 -0.81
N LEU A 25 43.62 -0.16 0.35
CA LEU A 25 42.30 0.17 0.85
C LEU A 25 42.12 1.68 1.10
N GLY A 26 43.18 2.37 1.62
CA GLY A 26 43.18 3.81 1.81
C GLY A 26 43.02 4.57 0.48
N ILE A 27 43.78 4.20 -0.53
CA ILE A 27 43.67 4.79 -1.87
C ILE A 27 42.31 4.48 -2.51
N ALA A 28 41.84 3.23 -2.38
CA ALA A 28 40.53 2.84 -2.87
C ALA A 28 39.41 3.63 -2.20
N ALA A 29 39.45 3.81 -0.88
CA ALA A 29 38.47 4.58 -0.13
C ALA A 29 38.39 6.04 -0.59
N ILE A 30 39.53 6.67 -0.91
CA ILE A 30 39.57 8.05 -1.42
C ILE A 30 39.05 8.10 -2.87
N LYS A 31 39.49 7.17 -3.72
CA LYS A 31 39.15 7.18 -5.14
C LYS A 31 37.71 6.77 -5.44
N PHE A 32 37.14 5.88 -4.64
CA PHE A 32 35.77 5.39 -4.75
C PHE A 32 34.81 6.06 -3.76
N ARG A 33 35.22 7.16 -3.11
CA ARG A 33 34.35 7.92 -2.22
C ARG A 33 33.15 8.44 -3.03
N VAL A 34 31.97 7.93 -2.72
CA VAL A 34 30.70 8.44 -3.25
C VAL A 34 30.48 9.83 -2.65
N LYS A 35 30.45 10.86 -3.47
CA LYS A 35 30.05 12.21 -3.03
C LYS A 35 28.55 12.15 -2.80
N VAL A 36 28.12 12.16 -1.55
CA VAL A 36 26.71 12.33 -1.18
C VAL A 36 26.37 13.80 -1.43
N ASP A 37 25.29 14.05 -2.17
CA ASP A 37 24.78 15.39 -2.39
C ASP A 37 24.22 15.92 -1.06
N GLU A 38 24.63 17.09 -0.61
CA GLU A 38 24.15 17.71 0.63
C GLU A 38 22.61 17.83 0.64
N LYS A 39 22.01 18.04 -0.53
CA LYS A 39 20.55 18.06 -0.69
C LYS A 39 19.93 16.68 -0.48
N GLU A 40 20.60 15.62 -0.95
CA GLU A 40 20.13 14.24 -0.75
C GLU A 40 20.10 13.89 0.74
N GLU A 41 21.14 14.25 1.49
CA GLU A 41 21.22 14.00 2.93
C GLU A 41 20.18 14.82 3.70
N ALA A 42 20.02 16.08 3.35
CA ALA A 42 19.00 16.95 3.96
C ALA A 42 17.57 16.42 3.72
N VAL A 43 17.25 16.02 2.49
CA VAL A 43 15.95 15.42 2.14
C VAL A 43 15.75 14.10 2.87
N LEU A 44 16.78 13.24 2.95
CA LEU A 44 16.70 11.97 3.67
C LEU A 44 16.39 12.16 5.15
N GLY A 45 16.98 13.18 5.79
CA GLY A 45 16.73 13.53 7.19
C GLY A 45 15.29 14.02 7.47
N LEU A 46 14.58 14.52 6.46
CA LEU A 46 13.18 14.95 6.56
C LEU A 46 12.18 13.83 6.30
N LEU A 47 12.58 12.79 5.58
CA LEU A 47 11.72 11.64 5.27
C LEU A 47 11.46 10.78 6.52
N PRO A 48 10.28 10.10 6.64
CA PRO A 48 9.90 9.34 7.83
C PRO A 48 10.79 8.13 8.18
N GLY A 49 11.68 7.70 7.30
CA GLY A 49 12.59 6.58 7.53
C GLY A 49 11.97 5.18 7.48
N ASN A 50 10.66 5.05 7.21
CA ASN A 50 9.94 3.77 7.27
C ASN A 50 10.32 2.79 6.14
N ASN A 51 11.03 3.22 5.12
CA ASN A 51 11.47 2.41 3.97
C ASN A 51 10.35 1.53 3.39
N CYS A 52 9.10 2.03 3.41
CA CYS A 52 7.90 1.27 3.06
C CYS A 52 7.74 0.96 1.57
N GLY A 53 8.43 1.72 0.69
CA GLY A 53 8.32 1.57 -0.77
C GLY A 53 7.03 2.14 -1.38
N GLY A 54 6.13 2.73 -0.59
CA GLY A 54 4.85 3.28 -1.06
C GLY A 54 4.95 4.40 -2.09
N CYS A 55 6.11 5.05 -2.16
CA CYS A 55 6.44 6.06 -3.18
C CYS A 55 6.96 5.45 -4.49
N GLY A 56 7.08 4.13 -4.61
CA GLY A 56 7.63 3.44 -5.78
C GLY A 56 9.17 3.36 -5.82
N TYR A 57 9.88 3.90 -4.82
CA TYR A 57 11.33 3.84 -4.71
C TYR A 57 11.80 2.79 -3.71
N ALA A 58 13.03 2.31 -3.86
CA ALA A 58 13.66 1.30 -3.00
C ALA A 58 14.06 1.89 -1.64
N GLY A 59 13.07 2.39 -0.87
CA GLY A 59 13.26 3.01 0.43
C GLY A 59 13.43 4.53 0.40
N CYS A 60 13.57 5.13 1.59
CA CYS A 60 13.65 6.58 1.74
C CYS A 60 14.91 7.17 1.11
N SER A 61 16.04 6.45 1.12
CA SER A 61 17.28 6.89 0.47
C SER A 61 17.12 6.98 -1.06
N GLY A 62 16.45 5.99 -1.68
CA GLY A 62 16.17 6.03 -3.12
C GLY A 62 15.25 7.20 -3.51
N LEU A 63 14.25 7.51 -2.67
CA LEU A 63 13.39 8.66 -2.88
C LEU A 63 14.16 9.98 -2.69
N ALA A 64 14.98 10.10 -1.63
CA ALA A 64 15.79 11.30 -1.38
C ALA A 64 16.73 11.61 -2.56
N ALA A 65 17.42 10.59 -3.07
CA ALA A 65 18.27 10.72 -4.26
C ALA A 65 17.48 11.13 -5.52
N ALA A 66 16.26 10.64 -5.68
CA ALA A 66 15.41 11.01 -6.81
C ALA A 66 14.89 12.45 -6.71
N ILE A 67 14.50 12.90 -5.51
CA ILE A 67 14.08 14.29 -5.27
C ILE A 67 15.25 15.26 -5.47
N ALA A 68 16.42 14.96 -4.88
CA ALA A 68 17.62 15.81 -5.03
C ALA A 68 18.02 16.00 -6.49
N LYS A 69 17.80 15.00 -7.33
CA LYS A 69 18.06 15.03 -8.80
C LYS A 69 16.89 15.58 -9.61
N GLY A 70 15.81 16.03 -8.98
CA GLY A 70 14.61 16.52 -9.69
C GLY A 70 13.82 15.44 -10.45
N LYS A 71 14.04 14.15 -10.15
CA LYS A 71 13.36 13.02 -10.80
C LYS A 71 12.07 12.60 -10.09
N ALA A 72 11.87 13.04 -8.88
CA ALA A 72 10.66 12.82 -8.10
C ALA A 72 10.13 14.13 -7.54
N ALA A 73 8.81 14.24 -7.44
CA ALA A 73 8.16 15.38 -6.83
C ALA A 73 8.43 15.43 -5.32
N VAL A 74 8.46 16.63 -4.73
CA VAL A 74 8.71 16.83 -3.28
C VAL A 74 7.61 16.23 -2.39
N ASN A 75 6.39 16.05 -2.92
CA ASN A 75 5.25 15.45 -2.27
C ASN A 75 5.10 13.93 -2.55
N ALA A 76 6.10 13.29 -3.15
CA ALA A 76 6.03 11.88 -3.55
C ALA A 76 5.97 10.88 -2.37
N CYS A 77 6.24 11.31 -1.12
CA CYS A 77 6.15 10.44 0.05
C CYS A 77 4.73 10.42 0.64
N PRO A 78 3.95 9.32 0.46
CA PRO A 78 2.58 9.26 0.99
C PRO A 78 2.54 9.23 2.53
N VAL A 79 3.57 8.65 3.16
CA VAL A 79 3.67 8.52 4.63
C VAL A 79 4.01 9.85 5.29
N GLY A 80 4.86 10.66 4.65
CA GLY A 80 5.25 11.99 5.14
C GLY A 80 4.12 13.01 5.02
N GLY A 81 3.27 12.86 4.01
CA GLY A 81 2.18 13.79 3.73
C GLY A 81 2.66 15.23 3.48
N GLN A 82 1.72 16.16 3.56
CA GLN A 82 1.98 17.58 3.29
C GLN A 82 3.06 18.20 4.20
N PRO A 83 3.09 17.94 5.53
CA PRO A 83 4.10 18.56 6.40
C PRO A 83 5.55 18.20 6.04
N VAL A 84 5.78 17.02 5.48
CA VAL A 84 7.12 16.61 5.02
C VAL A 84 7.39 17.19 3.64
N ALA A 85 6.40 17.22 2.77
CA ALA A 85 6.50 17.83 1.44
C ALA A 85 6.89 19.30 1.52
N ASP A 86 6.27 20.07 2.42
CA ASP A 86 6.56 21.49 2.61
C ASP A 86 8.02 21.73 3.08
N LYS A 87 8.51 20.90 4.00
CA LYS A 87 9.91 20.98 4.46
C LYS A 87 10.90 20.63 3.36
N ILE A 88 10.60 19.58 2.58
CA ILE A 88 11.44 19.19 1.44
C ILE A 88 11.43 20.29 0.38
N ALA A 89 10.28 20.90 0.11
CA ALA A 89 10.12 22.00 -0.82
C ALA A 89 11.01 23.20 -0.46
N GLN A 90 11.07 23.55 0.85
CA GLN A 90 11.96 24.61 1.36
C GLN A 90 13.44 24.29 1.09
N VAL A 91 13.87 23.05 1.33
CA VAL A 91 15.26 22.62 1.07
C VAL A 91 15.58 22.63 -0.43
N MET A 92 14.62 22.23 -1.25
CA MET A 92 14.79 22.18 -2.71
C MET A 92 14.60 23.54 -3.41
N GLY A 93 13.99 24.53 -2.72
CA GLY A 93 13.68 25.84 -3.29
C GLY A 93 12.54 25.81 -4.32
N VAL A 94 11.57 24.91 -4.14
CA VAL A 94 10.38 24.75 -5.00
C VAL A 94 9.10 24.88 -4.17
N GLU A 95 7.98 25.11 -4.82
CA GLU A 95 6.68 25.06 -4.14
C GLU A 95 6.18 23.61 -4.05
N ALA A 96 5.62 23.22 -2.90
CA ALA A 96 4.99 21.94 -2.73
C ALA A 96 3.56 22.00 -3.26
N GLU A 97 3.25 21.19 -4.26
CA GLU A 97 1.86 20.96 -4.65
C GLU A 97 1.14 20.21 -3.53
N SER A 98 -0.03 20.72 -3.11
CA SER A 98 -0.86 20.04 -2.11
C SER A 98 -1.51 18.79 -2.72
N GLY A 99 -1.09 17.62 -2.28
CA GLY A 99 -1.77 16.36 -2.60
C GLY A 99 -2.92 16.09 -1.63
N ALA A 100 -4.09 15.70 -2.12
CA ALA A 100 -5.18 15.25 -1.26
C ALA A 100 -4.74 14.03 -0.42
N LYS A 101 -5.00 14.08 0.90
CA LYS A 101 -4.75 12.95 1.80
C LYS A 101 -5.53 11.74 1.28
N GLN A 102 -4.86 10.60 1.13
CA GLN A 102 -5.47 9.34 0.70
C GLN A 102 -5.45 8.32 1.83
N VAL A 103 -6.38 7.36 1.75
CA VAL A 103 -6.45 6.22 2.65
C VAL A 103 -6.76 4.95 1.87
N ALA A 104 -6.34 3.81 2.39
CA ALA A 104 -6.75 2.52 1.84
C ALA A 104 -8.22 2.26 2.18
N PHE A 105 -8.95 1.70 1.22
CA PHE A 105 -10.35 1.33 1.37
C PHE A 105 -10.56 -0.10 0.87
N VAL A 106 -11.36 -0.89 1.60
CA VAL A 106 -11.66 -2.29 1.26
C VAL A 106 -13.04 -2.38 0.61
N LYS A 107 -13.09 -2.79 -0.66
CA LYS A 107 -14.32 -2.91 -1.44
C LYS A 107 -15.07 -4.23 -1.16
N CYS A 108 -15.29 -4.54 0.09
CA CYS A 108 -16.05 -5.71 0.52
C CYS A 108 -16.60 -5.50 1.93
N GLN A 109 -17.87 -5.86 2.13
CA GLN A 109 -18.52 -5.96 3.44
C GLN A 109 -19.14 -7.34 3.69
N GLY A 110 -18.84 -8.31 2.80
CA GLY A 110 -19.32 -9.69 2.91
C GLY A 110 -18.56 -10.46 3.99
N ASP A 111 -18.95 -10.25 5.24
CA ASP A 111 -18.43 -10.93 6.42
C ASP A 111 -18.93 -12.38 6.53
N CYS A 112 -18.63 -13.06 7.64
CA CYS A 112 -18.99 -14.44 7.87
C CYS A 112 -20.52 -14.66 7.98
N GLU A 113 -21.31 -13.64 8.35
CA GLU A 113 -22.77 -13.73 8.47
C GLU A 113 -23.48 -13.42 7.15
N LYS A 114 -22.87 -12.53 6.35
CA LYS A 114 -23.45 -12.03 5.09
C LYS A 114 -23.07 -12.86 3.87
N THR A 115 -22.01 -13.69 3.98
CA THR A 115 -21.51 -14.50 2.86
C THR A 115 -21.65 -15.99 3.16
N LYS A 116 -22.11 -16.77 2.19
CA LYS A 116 -22.14 -18.23 2.28
C LYS A 116 -20.75 -18.82 2.02
N LEU A 117 -20.50 -19.97 2.61
CA LEU A 117 -19.34 -20.81 2.34
C LEU A 117 -19.76 -21.99 1.47
N ASP A 118 -18.98 -22.33 0.47
CA ASP A 118 -19.16 -23.51 -0.38
C ASP A 118 -18.54 -24.74 0.27
N TYR A 119 -17.50 -24.57 1.09
CA TYR A 119 -16.80 -25.63 1.81
C TYR A 119 -16.08 -25.07 3.04
N GLU A 120 -15.73 -25.96 3.97
CA GLU A 120 -14.85 -25.64 5.10
C GLU A 120 -13.39 -25.73 4.66
N TYR A 121 -12.63 -24.67 4.88
CA TYR A 121 -11.21 -24.63 4.54
C TYR A 121 -10.36 -24.98 5.75
N THR A 122 -9.57 -26.04 5.60
CA THR A 122 -8.54 -26.44 6.57
C THR A 122 -7.18 -26.38 5.90
N GLY A 123 -6.37 -25.35 6.21
CA GLY A 123 -5.08 -25.15 5.58
C GLY A 123 -4.36 -23.91 6.10
N ILE A 124 -3.39 -23.42 5.34
CA ILE A 124 -2.60 -22.24 5.71
C ILE A 124 -3.47 -20.98 5.65
N GLU A 125 -3.61 -20.28 6.76
CA GLU A 125 -4.34 -19.01 6.87
C GLU A 125 -3.55 -17.83 6.27
N ASP A 126 -3.43 -17.83 4.94
CA ASP A 126 -2.84 -16.76 4.14
C ASP A 126 -3.66 -16.60 2.85
N CYS A 127 -4.16 -15.38 2.59
CA CYS A 127 -5.00 -15.11 1.42
C CYS A 127 -4.31 -15.48 0.10
N ARG A 128 -2.98 -15.36 0.01
CA ARG A 128 -2.23 -15.67 -1.21
C ARG A 128 -2.22 -17.15 -1.53
N MET A 129 -2.27 -18.00 -0.51
CA MET A 129 -2.29 -19.47 -0.69
C MET A 129 -3.64 -19.96 -1.22
N LEU A 130 -4.70 -19.18 -1.03
CA LEU A 130 -6.03 -19.54 -1.53
C LEU A 130 -6.18 -19.37 -3.04
N ALA A 131 -5.24 -18.75 -3.73
CA ALA A 131 -5.22 -18.76 -5.20
C ALA A 131 -5.13 -20.18 -5.79
N PHE A 132 -4.63 -21.15 -5.01
CA PHE A 132 -4.45 -22.55 -5.43
C PHE A 132 -5.61 -23.49 -5.05
N VAL A 133 -6.64 -22.97 -4.35
CA VAL A 133 -7.81 -23.79 -3.96
C VAL A 133 -9.00 -23.52 -4.89
N PRO A 134 -9.97 -24.45 -4.98
CA PRO A 134 -11.15 -24.27 -5.81
C PRO A 134 -11.89 -22.95 -5.52
N GLY A 135 -12.29 -22.22 -6.57
CA GLY A 135 -12.95 -20.92 -6.45
C GLY A 135 -12.07 -19.78 -5.90
N GLY A 136 -10.78 -20.08 -5.59
CA GLY A 136 -9.87 -19.12 -4.98
C GLY A 136 -10.29 -18.73 -3.56
N GLY A 137 -10.93 -19.63 -2.83
CA GLY A 137 -11.34 -19.48 -1.44
C GLY A 137 -12.68 -20.13 -1.10
N PRO A 138 -12.99 -20.31 0.20
CA PRO A 138 -14.16 -21.05 0.65
C PRO A 138 -15.50 -20.28 0.50
N LYS A 139 -15.47 -18.96 0.30
CA LYS A 139 -16.67 -18.14 0.13
C LYS A 139 -17.28 -18.35 -1.26
N THR A 140 -18.60 -18.48 -1.35
CA THR A 140 -19.35 -18.55 -2.62
C THR A 140 -19.10 -17.33 -3.51
N CYS A 141 -18.77 -16.17 -2.92
CA CYS A 141 -18.37 -14.99 -3.65
C CYS A 141 -16.89 -15.06 -4.03
N ASN A 142 -16.59 -15.27 -5.31
CA ASN A 142 -15.21 -15.34 -5.81
C ASN A 142 -14.45 -14.02 -5.75
N TYR A 143 -15.14 -12.90 -5.55
CA TYR A 143 -14.58 -11.54 -5.52
C TYR A 143 -14.43 -11.01 -4.09
N GLY A 144 -14.97 -11.72 -3.08
CA GLY A 144 -15.02 -11.23 -1.70
C GLY A 144 -13.70 -11.34 -0.95
N CYS A 145 -13.63 -10.61 0.17
CA CYS A 145 -12.52 -10.72 1.11
C CYS A 145 -12.44 -12.14 1.71
N LEU A 146 -11.26 -12.72 1.73
CA LEU A 146 -11.00 -14.07 2.24
C LEU A 146 -10.89 -14.12 3.77
N GLY A 147 -10.57 -12.99 4.42
CA GLY A 147 -10.53 -12.87 5.88
C GLY A 147 -9.27 -13.41 6.57
N PHE A 148 -8.25 -13.91 5.85
CA PHE A 148 -7.03 -14.48 6.46
C PHE A 148 -5.92 -13.47 6.79
N GLY A 149 -6.18 -12.17 6.66
CA GLY A 149 -5.31 -11.13 7.20
C GLY A 149 -3.94 -10.95 6.56
N SER A 150 -3.70 -11.40 5.31
CA SER A 150 -2.40 -11.12 4.64
C SER A 150 -2.11 -9.63 4.54
N CYS A 151 -3.14 -8.78 4.38
CA CYS A 151 -3.03 -7.33 4.39
C CYS A 151 -2.67 -6.77 5.78
N VAL A 152 -3.15 -7.41 6.85
CA VAL A 152 -2.81 -7.04 8.24
C VAL A 152 -1.34 -7.31 8.52
N LYS A 153 -0.84 -8.49 8.15
CA LYS A 153 0.57 -8.91 8.37
C LYS A 153 1.59 -7.96 7.74
N VAL A 154 1.24 -7.25 6.66
CA VAL A 154 2.16 -6.35 5.95
C VAL A 154 1.99 -4.88 6.32
N CYS A 155 1.00 -4.53 7.15
CA CYS A 155 0.74 -3.16 7.54
C CYS A 155 1.69 -2.73 8.67
N PRO A 156 2.64 -1.78 8.43
CA PRO A 156 3.57 -1.35 9.46
C PRO A 156 2.97 -0.31 10.42
N PHE A 157 1.71 0.12 10.17
CA PHE A 157 1.04 1.19 10.90
C PHE A 157 -0.12 0.69 11.76
N ASP A 158 -0.35 -0.62 11.81
CA ASP A 158 -1.48 -1.22 12.49
C ASP A 158 -2.83 -0.54 12.12
N ALA A 159 -2.97 -0.25 10.83
CA ALA A 159 -4.10 0.50 10.28
C ALA A 159 -5.15 -0.40 9.61
N ILE A 160 -4.96 -1.71 9.58
CA ILE A 160 -5.90 -2.65 8.95
C ILE A 160 -6.02 -3.90 9.82
N HIS A 161 -7.24 -4.32 10.08
CA HIS A 161 -7.59 -5.46 10.90
C HIS A 161 -8.58 -6.35 10.18
N VAL A 162 -8.79 -7.58 10.65
CA VAL A 162 -9.86 -8.45 10.17
C VAL A 162 -10.95 -8.48 11.24
N GLU A 163 -12.14 -8.07 10.88
CA GLU A 163 -13.33 -8.09 11.72
C GLU A 163 -14.37 -8.99 11.05
N ASN A 164 -14.86 -9.97 11.78
CA ASN A 164 -15.86 -10.94 11.30
C ASN A 164 -15.57 -11.50 9.87
N GLY A 165 -14.27 -11.79 9.58
CA GLY A 165 -13.85 -12.37 8.30
C GLY A 165 -13.76 -11.40 7.12
N VAL A 166 -13.73 -10.08 7.38
CA VAL A 166 -13.49 -9.01 6.38
C VAL A 166 -12.42 -8.06 6.89
N ALA A 167 -11.54 -7.59 6.02
CA ALA A 167 -10.56 -6.57 6.36
C ALA A 167 -11.23 -5.20 6.48
N VAL A 168 -10.89 -4.48 7.55
CA VAL A 168 -11.37 -3.12 7.87
C VAL A 168 -10.16 -2.22 8.06
N VAL A 169 -10.23 -0.98 7.55
CA VAL A 169 -9.13 0.00 7.63
C VAL A 169 -9.50 1.10 8.62
N ASP A 170 -8.58 1.35 9.55
CA ASP A 170 -8.61 2.55 10.39
C ASP A 170 -8.01 3.72 9.57
N LYS A 171 -8.85 4.68 9.20
CA LYS A 171 -8.48 5.85 8.38
C LYS A 171 -7.45 6.75 9.06
N GLU A 172 -7.48 6.88 10.39
CA GLU A 172 -6.60 7.78 11.13
C GLU A 172 -5.17 7.23 11.17
N LYS A 173 -5.05 5.91 11.32
CA LYS A 173 -3.75 5.23 11.32
C LYS A 173 -3.19 5.03 9.91
N CYS A 174 -4.05 4.97 8.89
CA CYS A 174 -3.62 4.67 7.53
C CYS A 174 -2.74 5.79 6.94
N LYS A 175 -1.59 5.38 6.38
CA LYS A 175 -0.62 6.29 5.72
C LYS A 175 -0.55 6.08 4.20
N ALA A 176 -1.55 5.44 3.60
CA ALA A 176 -1.64 5.23 2.15
C ALA A 176 -0.39 4.59 1.50
N CYS A 177 0.35 3.76 2.24
CA CYS A 177 1.63 3.19 1.75
C CYS A 177 1.46 2.10 0.69
N GLY A 178 0.25 1.61 0.40
CA GLY A 178 -0.07 0.66 -0.65
C GLY A 178 0.32 -0.80 -0.40
N LYS A 179 0.99 -1.16 0.70
CA LYS A 179 1.42 -2.54 0.97
C LYS A 179 0.26 -3.54 1.03
N CYS A 180 -0.87 -3.14 1.63
CA CYS A 180 -2.08 -3.97 1.69
C CYS A 180 -2.70 -4.19 0.31
N ILE A 181 -2.60 -3.22 -0.59
CA ILE A 181 -3.06 -3.32 -1.99
C ILE A 181 -2.24 -4.36 -2.73
N ALA A 182 -0.90 -4.27 -2.63
CA ALA A 182 0.03 -5.16 -3.34
C ALA A 182 -0.10 -6.63 -2.90
N VAL A 183 -0.50 -6.90 -1.65
CA VAL A 183 -0.59 -8.26 -1.11
C VAL A 183 -1.96 -8.90 -1.30
N CYS A 184 -3.01 -8.11 -1.61
CA CYS A 184 -4.38 -8.61 -1.73
C CYS A 184 -4.58 -9.41 -3.03
N PRO A 185 -4.77 -10.74 -3.00
CA PRO A 185 -4.91 -11.53 -4.22
C PRO A 185 -6.25 -11.32 -4.93
N LYS A 186 -7.24 -10.72 -4.25
CA LYS A 186 -8.55 -10.38 -4.81
C LYS A 186 -8.64 -8.92 -5.29
N HIS A 187 -7.56 -8.14 -5.16
CA HIS A 187 -7.50 -6.72 -5.55
C HIS A 187 -8.65 -5.86 -5.00
N LEU A 188 -9.01 -6.11 -3.73
CA LEU A 188 -10.13 -5.47 -3.05
C LEU A 188 -9.81 -4.13 -2.42
N ILE A 189 -8.53 -3.78 -2.33
CA ILE A 189 -8.07 -2.62 -1.59
C ILE A 189 -7.57 -1.59 -2.60
N GLU A 190 -8.05 -0.37 -2.50
CA GLU A 190 -7.63 0.76 -3.32
C GLU A 190 -7.37 1.99 -2.46
N LEU A 191 -6.65 2.97 -3.00
CA LEU A 191 -6.52 4.29 -2.37
C LEU A 191 -7.68 5.17 -2.80
N VAL A 192 -8.25 5.85 -1.81
CA VAL A 192 -9.36 6.80 -2.03
C VAL A 192 -9.05 8.11 -1.31
N PRO A 193 -9.61 9.25 -1.75
CA PRO A 193 -9.49 10.48 -1.00
C PRO A 193 -10.04 10.31 0.43
N TYR A 194 -9.31 10.87 1.41
CA TYR A 194 -9.68 10.78 2.83
C TYR A 194 -11.10 11.33 3.10
N ASP A 195 -11.48 12.40 2.38
CA ASP A 195 -12.75 13.09 2.54
C ASP A 195 -13.92 12.46 1.76
N SER A 196 -13.69 11.28 1.14
CA SER A 196 -14.76 10.55 0.45
C SER A 196 -15.85 10.16 1.42
N LYS A 197 -17.10 10.62 1.16
CA LYS A 197 -18.23 10.41 2.07
C LYS A 197 -18.97 9.11 1.82
N TYR A 198 -19.11 8.70 0.56
CA TYR A 198 -19.85 7.48 0.19
C TYR A 198 -19.00 6.58 -0.70
N MET A 199 -18.97 5.31 -0.35
CA MET A 199 -18.15 4.30 -1.02
C MET A 199 -18.96 3.06 -1.34
N VAL A 200 -18.60 2.39 -2.45
CA VAL A 200 -19.17 1.09 -2.81
C VAL A 200 -18.37 -0.03 -2.17
N VAL A 201 -18.99 -0.82 -1.30
CA VAL A 201 -18.38 -1.92 -0.55
C VAL A 201 -18.65 -3.29 -1.20
N CYS A 202 -18.55 -3.33 -2.52
CA CYS A 202 -18.68 -4.56 -3.31
C CYS A 202 -17.90 -4.43 -4.62
N SER A 203 -17.17 -5.47 -5.00
CA SER A 203 -16.42 -5.57 -6.26
C SER A 203 -16.79 -6.84 -7.04
N SER A 204 -17.97 -7.44 -6.77
CA SER A 204 -18.42 -8.62 -7.51
C SER A 204 -18.68 -8.28 -8.98
N ALA A 205 -18.05 -9.04 -9.87
CA ALA A 205 -18.29 -8.98 -11.31
C ALA A 205 -19.33 -10.03 -11.77
N ASP A 206 -20.04 -10.66 -10.84
CA ASP A 206 -21.11 -11.60 -11.14
C ASP A 206 -22.43 -10.87 -11.43
N LYS A 207 -23.26 -11.53 -12.26
CA LYS A 207 -24.63 -11.08 -12.48
C LYS A 207 -25.44 -11.11 -11.17
N GLY A 208 -26.36 -10.15 -10.98
CA GLY A 208 -27.13 -10.00 -9.76
C GLY A 208 -27.71 -11.28 -9.15
N PRO A 209 -28.35 -12.21 -9.93
CA PRO A 209 -28.84 -13.48 -9.38
C PRO A 209 -27.76 -14.38 -8.79
N VAL A 210 -26.54 -14.36 -9.33
CA VAL A 210 -25.39 -15.13 -8.80
C VAL A 210 -24.89 -14.48 -7.52
N THR A 211 -24.69 -13.16 -7.52
CA THR A 211 -24.28 -12.39 -6.35
C THR A 211 -25.23 -12.60 -5.16
N MET A 212 -26.56 -12.57 -5.39
CA MET A 212 -27.57 -12.77 -4.34
C MET A 212 -27.53 -14.18 -3.70
N LYS A 213 -27.09 -15.20 -4.44
CA LYS A 213 -26.95 -16.55 -3.88
C LYS A 213 -25.81 -16.65 -2.87
N GLY A 214 -24.72 -15.93 -3.11
CA GLY A 214 -23.48 -16.01 -2.32
C GLY A 214 -23.34 -14.92 -1.23
N CYS A 215 -23.98 -13.76 -1.42
CA CYS A 215 -23.82 -12.61 -0.51
C CYS A 215 -25.12 -11.82 -0.36
N SER A 216 -25.56 -11.61 0.88
CA SER A 216 -26.82 -10.89 1.18
C SER A 216 -26.72 -9.39 0.88
N VAL A 217 -25.52 -8.79 0.98
CA VAL A 217 -25.22 -7.36 0.82
C VAL A 217 -24.45 -7.05 -0.47
N GLY A 218 -24.27 -8.04 -1.35
CA GLY A 218 -23.55 -7.85 -2.61
C GLY A 218 -24.29 -6.95 -3.59
N CYS A 219 -23.59 -6.10 -4.32
CA CYS A 219 -24.16 -5.26 -5.37
C CYS A 219 -24.70 -6.14 -6.52
N ILE A 220 -25.94 -5.92 -6.91
CA ILE A 220 -26.62 -6.67 -7.97
C ILE A 220 -26.64 -5.94 -9.32
N GLY A 221 -25.96 -4.81 -9.43
CA GLY A 221 -25.90 -4.03 -10.66
C GLY A 221 -27.24 -3.45 -11.14
N CYS A 222 -28.21 -3.23 -10.24
CA CYS A 222 -29.58 -2.82 -10.61
C CYS A 222 -29.70 -1.39 -11.16
N GLY A 223 -28.68 -0.55 -11.00
CA GLY A 223 -28.63 0.81 -11.53
C GLY A 223 -29.54 1.83 -10.80
N LEU A 224 -30.17 1.48 -9.66
CA LEU A 224 -31.00 2.42 -8.90
C LEU A 224 -30.18 3.60 -8.36
N CYS A 225 -28.94 3.34 -7.91
CA CYS A 225 -28.02 4.37 -7.47
C CYS A 225 -27.60 5.34 -8.58
N VAL A 226 -27.50 4.84 -9.83
CA VAL A 226 -27.20 5.66 -11.00
C VAL A 226 -28.33 6.65 -11.26
N LYS A 227 -29.58 6.17 -11.23
CA LYS A 227 -30.76 7.01 -11.43
C LYS A 227 -30.99 8.02 -10.30
N ALA A 228 -30.54 7.69 -9.08
CA ALA A 228 -30.68 8.54 -7.91
C ALA A 228 -29.60 9.62 -7.79
N CYS A 229 -28.50 9.50 -8.53
CA CYS A 229 -27.38 10.42 -8.42
C CYS A 229 -27.62 11.72 -9.21
N PRO A 230 -27.74 12.88 -8.55
CA PRO A 230 -28.01 14.13 -9.26
C PRO A 230 -26.82 14.64 -10.08
N GLN A 231 -25.61 14.22 -9.73
CA GLN A 231 -24.37 14.65 -10.39
C GLN A 231 -23.87 13.65 -11.45
N GLY A 232 -24.57 12.51 -11.65
CA GLY A 232 -24.10 11.48 -12.56
C GLY A 232 -22.74 10.86 -12.15
N ALA A 233 -22.37 10.96 -10.87
CA ALA A 233 -21.12 10.44 -10.32
C ALA A 233 -21.11 8.90 -10.18
N VAL A 234 -22.26 8.23 -10.30
CA VAL A 234 -22.39 6.79 -10.14
C VAL A 234 -22.60 6.13 -11.50
N LYS A 235 -21.85 5.07 -11.78
CA LYS A 235 -22.05 4.20 -12.94
C LYS A 235 -22.10 2.74 -12.50
N VAL A 236 -22.64 1.88 -13.34
CA VAL A 236 -22.49 0.42 -13.19
C VAL A 236 -21.44 -0.04 -14.18
N ASP A 237 -20.41 -0.68 -13.67
CA ASP A 237 -19.34 -1.28 -14.44
C ASP A 237 -19.12 -2.71 -13.93
N ASN A 238 -18.92 -3.67 -14.85
CA ASN A 238 -18.75 -5.08 -14.52
C ASN A 238 -19.75 -5.60 -13.46
N PHE A 239 -21.03 -5.31 -13.65
CA PHE A 239 -22.17 -5.70 -12.78
C PHE A 239 -22.16 -5.13 -11.35
N HIS A 240 -21.31 -4.20 -11.00
CA HIS A 240 -21.37 -3.50 -9.72
C HIS A 240 -21.30 -1.97 -9.90
N ALA A 241 -21.78 -1.25 -8.88
CA ALA A 241 -21.72 0.21 -8.88
C ALA A 241 -20.29 0.70 -8.63
N VAL A 242 -19.95 1.82 -9.27
CA VAL A 242 -18.66 2.54 -9.07
C VAL A 242 -19.03 4.02 -8.91
N ILE A 243 -18.42 4.68 -7.91
CA ILE A 243 -18.60 6.12 -7.65
C ILE A 243 -17.34 6.86 -8.09
N ASP A 244 -17.51 7.84 -8.96
CA ASP A 244 -16.48 8.80 -9.32
C ASP A 244 -16.38 9.84 -8.20
N GLN A 245 -15.30 9.76 -7.42
CA GLN A 245 -15.10 10.61 -6.24
C GLN A 245 -14.83 12.08 -6.61
N GLU A 246 -14.37 12.36 -7.82
CA GLU A 246 -14.16 13.75 -8.28
C GLU A 246 -15.50 14.46 -8.55
N LYS A 247 -16.54 13.70 -8.96
CA LYS A 247 -17.88 14.23 -9.22
C LYS A 247 -18.81 14.11 -8.02
N CYS A 248 -18.46 13.30 -7.03
CA CYS A 248 -19.32 13.00 -5.90
C CYS A 248 -19.38 14.19 -4.92
N ILE A 249 -20.58 14.71 -4.69
CA ILE A 249 -20.83 15.78 -3.70
C ILE A 249 -21.18 15.25 -2.30
N GLY A 250 -21.18 13.93 -2.08
CA GLY A 250 -21.45 13.33 -0.79
C GLY A 250 -22.90 13.49 -0.28
N CYS A 251 -23.90 13.53 -1.16
CA CYS A 251 -25.30 13.77 -0.78
C CYS A 251 -26.05 12.53 -0.24
N GLY A 252 -25.51 11.32 -0.36
CA GLY A 252 -26.08 10.08 0.15
C GLY A 252 -27.28 9.50 -0.63
N ALA A 253 -27.76 10.17 -1.68
CA ALA A 253 -28.94 9.72 -2.43
C ALA A 253 -28.80 8.32 -3.02
N CYS A 254 -27.60 7.95 -3.44
CA CYS A 254 -27.26 6.61 -3.98
C CYS A 254 -27.32 5.52 -2.90
N ALA A 255 -26.85 5.81 -1.69
CA ALA A 255 -26.89 4.89 -0.55
C ALA A 255 -28.34 4.65 -0.11
N ALA A 256 -29.12 5.71 0.08
CA ALA A 256 -30.54 5.63 0.47
C ALA A 256 -31.42 4.84 -0.51
N LYS A 257 -31.02 4.69 -1.77
CA LYS A 257 -31.74 3.92 -2.80
C LYS A 257 -31.16 2.53 -3.05
N CYS A 258 -30.10 2.15 -2.35
CA CYS A 258 -29.48 0.85 -2.55
C CYS A 258 -30.26 -0.27 -1.81
N PRO A 259 -30.87 -1.26 -2.51
CA PRO A 259 -31.63 -2.33 -1.86
C PRO A 259 -30.76 -3.38 -1.20
N LYS A 260 -29.44 -3.24 -1.31
CA LYS A 260 -28.43 -4.18 -0.81
C LYS A 260 -27.44 -3.56 0.16
N ASP A 261 -27.64 -2.30 0.53
CA ASP A 261 -26.72 -1.54 1.37
C ASP A 261 -25.26 -1.63 0.92
N ALA A 262 -25.06 -1.79 -0.42
CA ALA A 262 -23.75 -1.92 -1.03
C ALA A 262 -23.01 -0.58 -1.18
N ILE A 263 -23.62 0.52 -0.75
CA ILE A 263 -23.04 1.86 -0.70
C ILE A 263 -23.16 2.35 0.74
N VAL A 264 -22.04 2.63 1.36
CA VAL A 264 -21.97 3.03 2.77
C VAL A 264 -21.34 4.40 2.91
N GLU A 265 -21.64 5.07 4.00
CA GLU A 265 -20.92 6.25 4.46
C GLU A 265 -19.57 5.82 5.01
N SER A 266 -18.52 6.57 4.68
CA SER A 266 -17.13 6.18 4.88
C SER A 266 -16.50 6.89 6.08
#